data_5d86fa599a13e91636ba428c2a561582
#
_entry.id   5d86fa599a13e91636ba428c2a561582
#
_cell.length_a   1.000
_cell.length_b   1.000
_cell.length_c   1.000
_cell.angle_alpha   90.00
_cell.angle_beta   90.00
_cell.angle_gamma   90.00
#
_symmetry.space_group_name_H-M   'P 1'
#
loop_
_entity.id
_entity.type
_entity.pdbx_description
1 polymer ?
#
loop_
_entity_poly.entity_id
_entity_poly.type
_entity_poly.pdbx_seq_one_letter_code
_entity_poly.pdbx_strand_id
1 'polypeptide(L)'
;ENAWELLVATVLAAQCTDARVNTITPEFFRRWPRPADLLSATQEEVEEVIHSAGFYHSKARNLLGAARRVVEMHGGEVPRTLAELILVPGVARKTANVVLWGAFGINEGLAVDTHVKRISYRLGLTRHQEPVRIERDLMELFPRHAWGDVNHRMVWFGRDVCDARKPDCGHCEMAGFCPRVGVGEGKAREKQRPGSAGKNDAGNGSPS
;
A
#
# COMPACT_ATOMS: atom_id res chain seq x y z
N GLU A 1 9.91 11.51 6.12
CA GLU A 1 10.49 10.64 5.08
C GLU A 1 10.71 11.46 3.82
N ASN A 2 11.88 11.34 3.21
CA ASN A 2 12.14 11.97 1.93
C ASN A 2 11.73 11.05 0.76
N ALA A 3 11.69 11.58 -0.46
CA ALA A 3 11.22 10.82 -1.62
C ALA A 3 12.09 9.58 -1.93
N TRP A 4 13.39 9.66 -1.65
CA TRP A 4 14.30 8.52 -1.82
C TRP A 4 14.00 7.40 -0.82
N GLU A 5 13.79 7.74 0.45
CA GLU A 5 13.41 6.76 1.47
C GLU A 5 12.10 6.04 1.12
N LEU A 6 11.10 6.80 0.68
CA LEU A 6 9.82 6.22 0.26
C LEU A 6 9.98 5.31 -0.97
N LEU A 7 10.79 5.69 -1.95
CA LEU A 7 11.04 4.87 -3.13
C LEU A 7 11.72 3.56 -2.74
N VAL A 8 12.78 3.60 -1.94
CA VAL A 8 13.48 2.40 -1.45
C VAL A 8 12.53 1.51 -0.65
N ALA A 9 11.79 2.07 0.32
CA ALA A 9 10.84 1.32 1.13
C ALA A 9 9.77 0.64 0.26
N THR A 10 9.26 1.34 -0.76
CA THR A 10 8.24 0.78 -1.67
C THR A 10 8.80 -0.34 -2.56
N VAL A 11 10.05 -0.24 -3.02
CA VAL A 11 10.74 -1.32 -3.74
C VAL A 11 10.95 -2.53 -2.83
N LEU A 12 11.36 -2.32 -1.58
CA LEU A 12 11.53 -3.38 -0.59
C LEU A 12 10.19 -4.05 -0.23
N ALA A 13 9.09 -3.30 -0.19
CA ALA A 13 7.75 -3.80 0.15
C ALA A 13 7.16 -4.75 -0.90
N ALA A 14 7.72 -4.83 -2.12
CA ALA A 14 7.26 -5.78 -3.12
C ALA A 14 7.37 -7.23 -2.59
N GLN A 15 6.22 -7.91 -2.39
CA GLN A 15 6.12 -9.25 -1.82
C GLN A 15 6.81 -9.39 -0.44
N CYS A 16 6.77 -8.33 0.36
CA CYS A 16 7.30 -8.28 1.70
C CYS A 16 6.30 -7.57 2.62
N THR A 17 6.28 -7.91 3.90
CA THR A 17 5.41 -7.24 4.88
C THR A 17 5.98 -5.89 5.29
N ASP A 18 5.12 -4.92 5.59
CA ASP A 18 5.54 -3.59 6.08
C ASP A 18 6.41 -3.71 7.35
N ALA A 19 6.04 -4.62 8.27
CA ALA A 19 6.84 -4.89 9.48
C ALA A 19 8.27 -5.33 9.15
N ARG A 20 8.46 -6.16 8.12
CA ARG A 20 9.78 -6.59 7.69
C ARG A 20 10.56 -5.44 7.04
N VAL A 21 9.92 -4.63 6.20
CA VAL A 21 10.55 -3.45 5.61
C VAL A 21 11.04 -2.50 6.71
N ASN A 22 10.21 -2.25 7.72
CA ASN A 22 10.55 -1.38 8.86
C ASN A 22 11.73 -1.91 9.72
N THR A 23 12.04 -3.21 9.66
CA THR A 23 13.26 -3.74 10.32
C THR A 23 14.51 -3.57 9.48
N ILE A 24 14.40 -3.43 8.16
CA ILE A 24 15.52 -3.32 7.22
C ILE A 24 15.93 -1.86 7.02
N THR A 25 14.96 -0.97 6.84
CA THR A 25 15.20 0.41 6.41
C THR A 25 16.10 1.23 7.35
N PRO A 26 16.06 1.09 8.70
CA PRO A 26 16.96 1.83 9.58
C PRO A 26 18.44 1.58 9.29
N GLU A 27 18.84 0.31 9.14
CA GLU A 27 20.22 -0.04 8.83
C GLU A 27 20.60 0.34 7.39
N PHE A 28 19.68 0.17 6.44
CA PHE A 28 19.90 0.58 5.06
C PHE A 28 20.20 2.07 4.96
N PHE A 29 19.37 2.94 5.57
CA PHE A 29 19.55 4.39 5.51
C PHE A 29 20.67 4.92 6.42
N ARG A 30 21.06 4.17 7.43
CA ARG A 30 22.26 4.46 8.20
C ARG A 30 23.52 4.32 7.34
N ARG A 31 23.58 3.31 6.47
CA ARG A 31 24.72 3.08 5.55
C ARG A 31 24.66 4.00 4.33
N TRP A 32 23.48 4.15 3.73
CA TRP A 32 23.30 4.86 2.46
C TRP A 32 22.10 5.81 2.53
N PRO A 33 22.25 6.98 3.17
CA PRO A 33 21.14 7.93 3.36
C PRO A 33 20.69 8.60 2.06
N ARG A 34 21.55 8.70 1.05
CA ARG A 34 21.24 9.34 -0.25
C ARG A 34 21.48 8.39 -1.41
N PRO A 35 20.87 8.62 -2.57
CA PRO A 35 21.16 7.81 -3.77
C PRO A 35 22.66 7.73 -4.12
N ALA A 36 23.37 8.85 -3.99
CA ALA A 36 24.80 8.92 -4.29
C ALA A 36 25.64 8.03 -3.37
N ASP A 37 25.28 7.91 -2.10
CA ASP A 37 26.01 7.09 -1.14
C ASP A 37 25.90 5.59 -1.51
N LEU A 38 24.74 5.16 -2.06
CA LEU A 38 24.53 3.78 -2.49
C LEU A 38 25.38 3.38 -3.71
N LEU A 39 25.86 4.35 -4.50
CA LEU A 39 26.74 4.05 -5.65
C LEU A 39 28.10 3.49 -5.25
N SER A 40 28.54 3.71 -4.01
CA SER A 40 29.79 3.15 -3.49
C SER A 40 29.65 1.72 -2.98
N ALA A 41 28.41 1.21 -2.82
CA ALA A 41 28.16 -0.12 -2.30
C ALA A 41 28.29 -1.19 -3.41
N THR A 42 28.80 -2.37 -3.02
CA THR A 42 28.71 -3.56 -3.86
C THR A 42 27.32 -4.18 -3.77
N GLN A 43 26.98 -5.04 -4.73
CA GLN A 43 25.72 -5.76 -4.69
C GLN A 43 25.61 -6.65 -3.45
N GLU A 44 26.71 -7.31 -3.06
CA GLU A 44 26.79 -8.20 -1.92
C GLU A 44 26.55 -7.45 -0.58
N GLU A 45 27.08 -6.24 -0.43
CA GLU A 45 26.85 -5.41 0.75
C GLU A 45 25.38 -5.00 0.88
N VAL A 46 24.74 -4.66 -0.23
CA VAL A 46 23.30 -4.35 -0.24
C VAL A 46 22.47 -5.59 0.06
N GLU A 47 22.82 -6.74 -0.54
CA GLU A 47 22.15 -8.03 -0.29
C GLU A 47 22.24 -8.44 1.17
N GLU A 48 23.39 -8.26 1.83
CA GLU A 48 23.55 -8.53 3.26
C GLU A 48 22.54 -7.77 4.11
N VAL A 49 22.39 -6.46 3.87
CA VAL A 49 21.47 -5.60 4.63
C VAL A 49 20.01 -5.97 4.39
N ILE A 50 19.63 -6.26 3.13
CA ILE A 50 18.25 -6.53 2.77
C ILE A 50 17.90 -8.02 2.72
N HIS A 51 18.77 -8.92 3.13
CA HIS A 51 18.66 -10.38 3.01
C HIS A 51 17.31 -10.92 3.52
N SER A 52 16.75 -10.33 4.56
CA SER A 52 15.44 -10.75 5.09
C SER A 52 14.24 -10.33 4.24
N ALA A 53 14.43 -9.50 3.21
CA ALA A 53 13.40 -9.18 2.23
C ALA A 53 13.35 -10.26 1.14
N GLY A 54 12.20 -10.83 0.87
CA GLY A 54 12.05 -11.80 -0.23
C GLY A 54 12.59 -11.24 -1.55
N PHE A 55 13.19 -12.10 -2.40
CA PHE A 55 13.79 -11.71 -3.69
C PHE A 55 14.92 -10.69 -3.56
N TYR A 56 15.69 -10.73 -2.48
CA TYR A 56 16.71 -9.73 -2.14
C TYR A 56 17.78 -9.53 -3.22
N HIS A 57 18.22 -10.55 -3.96
CA HIS A 57 19.14 -10.40 -5.09
C HIS A 57 18.60 -9.45 -6.18
N SER A 58 17.34 -9.64 -6.56
CA SER A 58 16.71 -8.78 -7.54
C SER A 58 16.46 -7.37 -7.00
N LYS A 59 16.10 -7.25 -5.72
CA LYS A 59 15.90 -5.96 -5.07
C LYS A 59 17.21 -5.18 -4.94
N ALA A 60 18.32 -5.83 -4.56
CA ALA A 60 19.63 -5.19 -4.48
C ALA A 60 20.04 -4.61 -5.84
N ARG A 61 19.94 -5.41 -6.89
CA ARG A 61 20.21 -4.97 -8.27
C ARG A 61 19.34 -3.78 -8.67
N ASN A 62 18.05 -3.83 -8.37
CA ASN A 62 17.11 -2.76 -8.67
C ASN A 62 17.43 -1.48 -7.89
N LEU A 63 17.76 -1.58 -6.59
CA LEU A 63 18.10 -0.42 -5.76
C LEU A 63 19.40 0.26 -6.23
N LEU A 64 20.43 -0.52 -6.56
CA LEU A 64 21.67 0.01 -7.15
C LEU A 64 21.42 0.67 -8.50
N GLY A 65 20.61 0.04 -9.37
CA GLY A 65 20.22 0.63 -10.64
C GLY A 65 19.36 1.89 -10.48
N ALA A 66 18.46 1.89 -9.49
CA ALA A 66 17.64 3.07 -9.16
C ALA A 66 18.50 4.24 -8.69
N ALA A 67 19.45 3.99 -7.78
CA ALA A 67 20.39 5.01 -7.30
C ALA A 67 21.19 5.62 -8.45
N ARG A 68 21.77 4.76 -9.31
CA ARG A 68 22.52 5.21 -10.49
C ARG A 68 21.67 6.10 -11.39
N ARG A 69 20.46 5.66 -11.75
CA ARG A 69 19.59 6.45 -12.61
C ARG A 69 19.20 7.79 -11.99
N VAL A 70 18.84 7.79 -10.69
CA VAL A 70 18.49 9.02 -9.97
C VAL A 70 19.66 10.00 -9.93
N VAL A 71 20.88 9.53 -9.71
CA VAL A 71 22.07 10.41 -9.70
C VAL A 71 22.43 10.89 -11.09
N GLU A 72 22.53 10.00 -12.07
CA GLU A 72 23.04 10.33 -13.41
C GLU A 72 22.03 11.13 -14.25
N MET A 73 20.73 10.83 -14.13
CA MET A 73 19.70 11.43 -14.98
C MET A 73 18.90 12.53 -14.30
N HIS A 74 18.91 12.57 -12.95
CA HIS A 74 18.07 13.50 -12.19
C HIS A 74 18.83 14.24 -11.08
N GLY A 75 20.17 14.28 -11.15
CA GLY A 75 21.01 15.05 -10.23
C GLY A 75 20.91 14.63 -8.76
N GLY A 76 20.51 13.39 -8.48
CA GLY A 76 20.33 12.87 -7.13
C GLY A 76 18.92 13.07 -6.55
N GLU A 77 18.01 13.70 -7.29
CA GLU A 77 16.63 13.93 -6.88
C GLU A 77 15.69 12.88 -7.50
N VAL A 78 14.74 12.39 -6.72
CA VAL A 78 13.73 11.45 -7.23
C VAL A 78 12.81 12.16 -8.23
N PRO A 79 12.60 11.62 -9.44
CA PRO A 79 11.74 12.23 -10.45
C PRO A 79 10.31 12.48 -9.97
N ARG A 80 9.68 13.53 -10.49
CA ARG A 80 8.34 13.97 -10.09
C ARG A 80 7.26 13.69 -11.14
N THR A 81 7.55 12.86 -12.13
CA THR A 81 6.59 12.45 -13.15
C THR A 81 6.50 10.94 -13.24
N LEU A 82 5.30 10.45 -13.58
CA LEU A 82 5.07 9.01 -13.78
C LEU A 82 5.95 8.47 -14.92
N ALA A 83 6.09 9.24 -16.00
CA ALA A 83 6.87 8.86 -17.17
C ALA A 83 8.37 8.64 -16.85
N GLU A 84 8.94 9.43 -15.97
CA GLU A 84 10.34 9.29 -15.54
C GLU A 84 10.50 8.20 -14.49
N LEU A 85 9.58 8.12 -13.52
CA LEU A 85 9.65 7.13 -12.45
C LEU A 85 9.57 5.69 -12.95
N ILE A 86 8.74 5.40 -13.95
CA ILE A 86 8.65 4.03 -14.52
C ILE A 86 9.92 3.60 -15.26
N LEU A 87 10.83 4.51 -15.55
CA LEU A 87 12.14 4.21 -16.13
C LEU A 87 13.19 3.89 -15.05
N VAL A 88 12.89 4.10 -13.77
CA VAL A 88 13.77 3.77 -12.65
C VAL A 88 13.70 2.25 -12.40
N PRO A 89 14.84 1.54 -12.36
CA PRO A 89 14.87 0.11 -12.09
C PRO A 89 14.09 -0.27 -10.81
N GLY A 90 13.25 -1.29 -10.91
CA GLY A 90 12.41 -1.75 -9.80
C GLY A 90 11.13 -0.93 -9.56
N VAL A 91 10.91 0.13 -10.32
CA VAL A 91 9.73 0.99 -10.18
C VAL A 91 8.69 0.67 -11.28
N ALA A 92 7.67 -0.08 -10.91
CA ALA A 92 6.50 -0.29 -11.74
C ALA A 92 5.49 0.87 -11.57
N ARG A 93 4.50 0.97 -12.46
CA ARG A 93 3.46 2.01 -12.44
C ARG A 93 2.81 2.19 -11.06
N LYS A 94 2.48 1.09 -10.37
CA LYS A 94 1.94 1.14 -9.01
C LYS A 94 2.91 1.83 -8.04
N THR A 95 4.19 1.43 -8.06
CA THR A 95 5.23 2.02 -7.21
C THR A 95 5.41 3.50 -7.49
N ALA A 96 5.43 3.89 -8.77
CA ALA A 96 5.54 5.28 -9.19
C ALA A 96 4.39 6.13 -8.63
N ASN A 97 3.14 5.68 -8.76
CA ASN A 97 1.98 6.39 -8.22
C ASN A 97 2.02 6.52 -6.68
N VAL A 98 2.49 5.48 -5.98
CA VAL A 98 2.67 5.55 -4.51
C VAL A 98 3.72 6.59 -4.13
N VAL A 99 4.86 6.63 -4.84
CA VAL A 99 5.93 7.60 -4.58
C VAL A 99 5.49 9.02 -4.93
N LEU A 100 4.83 9.23 -6.08
CA LEU A 100 4.33 10.54 -6.48
C LEU A 100 3.37 11.14 -5.46
N TRP A 101 2.40 10.35 -5.02
CA TRP A 101 1.44 10.83 -4.04
C TRP A 101 2.07 10.97 -2.64
N GLY A 102 2.78 9.95 -2.18
CA GLY A 102 3.30 9.92 -0.81
C GLY A 102 4.43 10.92 -0.54
N ALA A 103 5.32 11.16 -1.51
CA ALA A 103 6.43 12.08 -1.33
C ALA A 103 6.14 13.51 -1.80
N PHE A 104 5.28 13.68 -2.80
CA PHE A 104 5.10 14.97 -3.47
C PHE A 104 3.64 15.46 -3.48
N GLY A 105 2.67 14.66 -3.05
CA GLY A 105 1.25 14.99 -3.18
C GLY A 105 0.74 15.02 -4.63
N ILE A 106 1.49 14.41 -5.56
CA ILE A 106 1.18 14.45 -6.99
C ILE A 106 0.31 13.25 -7.37
N ASN A 107 -0.84 13.52 -8.00
CA ASN A 107 -1.75 12.52 -8.53
C ASN A 107 -1.65 12.46 -10.06
N GLU A 108 -0.81 11.56 -10.61
CA GLU A 108 -0.74 11.24 -12.05
C GLU A 108 -1.43 9.93 -12.43
N GLY A 109 -1.77 9.13 -11.43
CA GLY A 109 -2.52 7.89 -11.56
C GLY A 109 -3.01 7.40 -10.21
N LEU A 110 -3.87 6.37 -10.23
CA LEU A 110 -4.36 5.70 -9.04
C LEU A 110 -3.63 4.36 -8.88
N ALA A 111 -2.90 4.19 -7.78
CA ALA A 111 -2.18 2.95 -7.53
C ALA A 111 -3.15 1.78 -7.30
N VAL A 112 -3.12 0.77 -8.17
CA VAL A 112 -3.96 -0.42 -8.06
C VAL A 112 -3.13 -1.58 -7.53
N ASP A 113 -3.42 -1.96 -6.28
CA ASP A 113 -2.87 -3.16 -5.64
C ASP A 113 -3.94 -4.26 -5.51
N THR A 114 -3.62 -5.32 -4.78
CA THR A 114 -4.56 -6.43 -4.55
C THR A 114 -5.79 -6.04 -3.74
N HIS A 115 -5.69 -5.04 -2.86
CA HIS A 115 -6.81 -4.51 -2.09
C HIS A 115 -7.72 -3.66 -2.98
N VAL A 116 -7.15 -2.69 -3.68
CA VAL A 116 -7.89 -1.82 -4.62
C VAL A 116 -8.61 -2.68 -5.68
N LYS A 117 -7.89 -3.62 -6.31
CA LYS A 117 -8.48 -4.55 -7.28
C LYS A 117 -9.67 -5.31 -6.71
N ARG A 118 -9.53 -5.91 -5.52
CA ARG A 118 -10.58 -6.70 -4.89
C ARG A 118 -11.79 -5.85 -4.52
N ILE A 119 -11.55 -4.71 -3.88
CA ILE A 119 -12.61 -3.85 -3.35
C ILE A 119 -13.38 -3.18 -4.47
N SER A 120 -12.69 -2.62 -5.47
CA SER A 120 -13.34 -1.99 -6.62
C SER A 120 -14.23 -2.97 -7.39
N TYR A 121 -13.78 -4.23 -7.53
CA TYR A 121 -14.58 -5.29 -8.13
C TYR A 121 -15.81 -5.62 -7.28
N ARG A 122 -15.63 -5.83 -5.96
CA ARG A 122 -16.72 -6.16 -5.04
C ARG A 122 -17.77 -5.06 -4.93
N LEU A 123 -17.35 -3.80 -5.02
CA LEU A 123 -18.21 -2.62 -5.04
C LEU A 123 -18.86 -2.36 -6.41
N GLY A 124 -18.50 -3.12 -7.44
CA GLY A 124 -19.04 -2.91 -8.80
C GLY A 124 -18.49 -1.65 -9.48
N LEU A 125 -17.38 -1.06 -8.99
CA LEU A 125 -16.75 0.13 -9.59
C LEU A 125 -15.99 -0.20 -10.87
N THR A 126 -15.64 -1.46 -11.07
CA THR A 126 -14.99 -1.97 -12.28
C THR A 126 -15.41 -3.42 -12.53
N ARG A 127 -15.38 -3.83 -13.81
CA ARG A 127 -15.53 -5.25 -14.21
C ARG A 127 -14.20 -5.87 -14.65
N HIS A 128 -13.16 -5.04 -14.71
CA HIS A 128 -11.84 -5.46 -15.17
C HIS A 128 -11.04 -6.16 -14.08
N GLN A 129 -10.07 -6.98 -14.51
CA GLN A 129 -9.14 -7.69 -13.64
C GLN A 129 -7.70 -7.20 -13.81
N GLU A 130 -7.43 -6.46 -14.87
CA GLU A 130 -6.10 -5.92 -15.19
C GLU A 130 -5.90 -4.57 -14.50
N PRO A 131 -4.80 -4.38 -13.76
CA PRO A 131 -4.57 -3.16 -12.96
C PRO A 131 -4.70 -1.86 -13.76
N VAL A 132 -4.18 -1.82 -14.99
CA VAL A 132 -4.22 -0.60 -15.82
C VAL A 132 -5.67 -0.23 -16.23
N ARG A 133 -6.51 -1.22 -16.49
CA ARG A 133 -7.91 -0.98 -16.81
C ARG A 133 -8.71 -0.55 -15.59
N ILE A 134 -8.44 -1.19 -14.44
CA ILE A 134 -9.04 -0.80 -13.15
C ILE A 134 -8.65 0.63 -12.80
N GLU A 135 -7.36 0.99 -12.94
CA GLU A 135 -6.88 2.35 -12.72
C GLU A 135 -7.68 3.36 -13.54
N ARG A 136 -7.89 3.09 -14.84
CA ARG A 136 -8.67 3.97 -15.73
C ARG A 136 -10.10 4.13 -15.24
N ASP A 137 -10.80 3.02 -14.95
CA ASP A 137 -12.18 3.07 -14.47
C ASP A 137 -12.31 3.91 -13.20
N LEU A 138 -11.37 3.72 -12.24
CA LEU A 138 -11.38 4.48 -10.99
C LEU A 138 -11.01 5.94 -11.18
N MET A 139 -10.11 6.26 -12.09
CA MET A 139 -9.76 7.65 -12.41
C MET A 139 -10.91 8.41 -13.07
N GLU A 140 -11.79 7.73 -13.80
CA GLU A 140 -13.02 8.32 -14.35
C GLU A 140 -14.07 8.57 -13.27
N LEU A 141 -14.14 7.71 -12.24
CA LEU A 141 -15.13 7.79 -11.16
C LEU A 141 -14.75 8.80 -10.07
N PHE A 142 -13.46 8.95 -9.78
CA PHE A 142 -12.99 9.79 -8.69
C PHE A 142 -12.27 11.04 -9.19
N PRO A 143 -12.45 12.20 -8.54
CA PRO A 143 -11.74 13.40 -8.93
C PRO A 143 -10.24 13.23 -8.67
N ARG A 144 -9.42 13.85 -9.53
CA ARG A 144 -7.96 13.68 -9.54
C ARG A 144 -7.30 13.87 -8.17
N HIS A 145 -7.74 14.86 -7.40
CA HIS A 145 -7.18 15.14 -6.07
C HIS A 145 -7.38 14.02 -5.06
N ALA A 146 -8.36 13.13 -5.27
CA ALA A 146 -8.68 12.03 -4.37
C ALA A 146 -7.97 10.71 -4.70
N TRP A 147 -7.25 10.58 -5.82
CA TRP A 147 -6.72 9.28 -6.28
C TRP A 147 -5.79 8.60 -5.28
N GLY A 148 -4.87 9.35 -4.66
CA GLY A 148 -3.99 8.81 -3.63
C GLY A 148 -4.76 8.38 -2.38
N ASP A 149 -5.69 9.20 -1.92
CA ASP A 149 -6.55 8.87 -0.77
C ASP A 149 -7.43 7.66 -1.02
N VAL A 150 -7.99 7.51 -2.22
CA VAL A 150 -8.80 6.34 -2.60
C VAL A 150 -7.97 5.05 -2.48
N ASN A 151 -6.74 5.05 -3.00
CA ASN A 151 -5.85 3.91 -2.82
C ASN A 151 -5.62 3.60 -1.34
N HIS A 152 -5.21 4.59 -0.56
CA HIS A 152 -4.88 4.45 0.86
C HIS A 152 -6.07 3.92 1.67
N ARG A 153 -7.25 4.52 1.50
CA ARG A 153 -8.49 4.10 2.17
C ARG A 153 -8.91 2.68 1.78
N MET A 154 -8.80 2.31 0.51
CA MET A 154 -9.11 0.95 0.07
C MET A 154 -8.14 -0.09 0.63
N VAL A 155 -6.86 0.25 0.80
CA VAL A 155 -5.88 -0.65 1.45
C VAL A 155 -6.27 -0.93 2.90
N TRP A 156 -6.54 0.11 3.70
CA TRP A 156 -6.98 -0.03 5.09
C TRP A 156 -8.31 -0.77 5.20
N PHE A 157 -9.31 -0.35 4.45
CA PHE A 157 -10.61 -1.02 4.41
C PHE A 157 -10.50 -2.50 4.03
N GLY A 158 -9.57 -2.82 3.14
CA GLY A 158 -9.31 -4.19 2.71
C GLY A 158 -8.58 -5.05 3.74
N ARG A 159 -7.83 -4.43 4.65
CA ARG A 159 -7.18 -5.11 5.78
C ARG A 159 -8.17 -5.36 6.93
N ASP A 160 -8.98 -4.36 7.25
CA ASP A 160 -9.77 -4.36 8.47
C ASP A 160 -11.18 -4.92 8.27
N VAL A 161 -11.83 -4.64 7.15
CA VAL A 161 -13.25 -4.95 6.90
C VAL A 161 -13.42 -5.89 5.73
N CYS A 162 -12.97 -5.48 4.55
CA CYS A 162 -13.21 -6.23 3.30
C CYS A 162 -12.09 -7.24 3.03
N ASP A 163 -11.83 -8.15 3.99
CA ASP A 163 -10.80 -9.19 3.88
C ASP A 163 -11.00 -10.06 2.63
N ALA A 164 -9.90 -10.63 2.13
CA ALA A 164 -9.91 -11.42 0.90
C ALA A 164 -10.72 -12.69 1.02
N ARG A 165 -10.61 -13.40 2.15
CA ARG A 165 -11.21 -14.72 2.38
C ARG A 165 -12.51 -14.65 3.18
N LYS A 166 -12.58 -13.71 4.13
CA LYS A 166 -13.70 -13.59 5.08
C LYS A 166 -14.06 -12.12 5.29
N PRO A 167 -14.68 -11.46 4.30
CA PRO A 167 -15.12 -10.08 4.46
C PRO A 167 -16.21 -9.99 5.53
N ASP A 168 -16.12 -8.96 6.38
CA ASP A 168 -17.11 -8.69 7.41
C ASP A 168 -18.28 -7.86 6.86
N CYS A 169 -19.04 -8.48 5.95
CA CYS A 169 -20.17 -7.81 5.29
C CYS A 169 -21.32 -7.47 6.24
N GLY A 170 -21.45 -8.18 7.36
CA GLY A 170 -22.52 -7.95 8.35
C GLY A 170 -22.35 -6.63 9.09
N HIS A 171 -21.11 -6.20 9.34
CA HIS A 171 -20.80 -4.96 10.05
C HIS A 171 -20.17 -3.89 9.13
N CYS A 172 -20.24 -4.11 7.82
CA CYS A 172 -19.65 -3.21 6.85
C CYS A 172 -20.54 -1.99 6.61
N GLU A 173 -20.01 -0.79 6.82
CA GLU A 173 -20.74 0.47 6.59
C GLU A 173 -21.21 0.62 5.14
N MET A 174 -20.54 -0.06 4.19
CA MET A 174 -20.89 -0.04 2.77
C MET A 174 -21.92 -1.12 2.37
N ALA A 175 -22.41 -1.94 3.33
CA ALA A 175 -23.28 -3.08 3.03
C ALA A 175 -24.58 -2.72 2.31
N GLY A 176 -25.12 -1.51 2.56
CA GLY A 176 -26.40 -1.04 2.00
C GLY A 176 -26.36 -0.77 0.49
N PHE A 177 -25.19 -0.49 -0.09
CA PHE A 177 -25.03 -0.19 -1.52
C PHE A 177 -23.97 -1.07 -2.21
N CYS A 178 -23.29 -1.95 -1.48
CA CYS A 178 -22.31 -2.86 -2.05
C CYS A 178 -23.00 -4.06 -2.72
N PRO A 179 -22.85 -4.29 -4.02
CA PRO A 179 -23.42 -5.43 -4.72
C PRO A 179 -22.74 -6.76 -4.37
N ARG A 180 -21.63 -6.73 -3.60
CA ARG A 180 -20.87 -7.91 -3.14
C ARG A 180 -20.41 -8.82 -4.26
N VAL A 181 -20.03 -8.27 -5.41
CA VAL A 181 -19.62 -9.04 -6.58
C VAL A 181 -18.48 -10.01 -6.21
N GLY A 182 -18.68 -11.33 -6.46
CA GLY A 182 -17.69 -12.36 -6.17
C GLY A 182 -17.51 -12.70 -4.68
N VAL A 183 -18.39 -12.21 -3.81
CA VAL A 183 -18.47 -12.66 -2.41
C VAL A 183 -19.47 -13.78 -2.33
N GLY A 184 -19.02 -15.02 -2.06
CA GLY A 184 -19.90 -16.19 -1.95
C GLY A 184 -20.86 -16.08 -0.76
N GLU A 185 -22.10 -16.49 -0.94
CA GLU A 185 -23.06 -16.69 0.14
C GLU A 185 -22.50 -17.70 1.15
N GLY A 186 -22.33 -17.27 2.41
CA GLY A 186 -21.87 -18.16 3.50
C GLY A 186 -20.49 -17.85 4.10
N LYS A 187 -19.79 -16.78 3.69
CA LYS A 187 -18.47 -16.40 4.26
C LYS A 187 -18.48 -15.10 5.08
N ALA A 188 -19.64 -14.58 5.48
CA ALA A 188 -19.73 -13.47 6.39
C ALA A 188 -19.43 -13.93 7.83
N ARG A 189 -18.43 -13.31 8.48
CA ARG A 189 -18.16 -13.50 9.90
C ARG A 189 -19.11 -12.64 10.71
N GLU A 190 -19.93 -13.27 11.53
CA GLU A 190 -20.58 -12.62 12.65
C GLU A 190 -19.54 -12.44 13.78
N LYS A 191 -18.90 -11.28 13.82
CA LYS A 191 -18.11 -10.89 14.99
C LYS A 191 -19.10 -10.39 16.05
N GLN A 192 -19.29 -11.19 17.10
CA GLN A 192 -19.98 -10.71 18.31
C GLN A 192 -19.23 -9.48 18.83
N ARG A 193 -19.91 -8.35 18.91
CA ARG A 193 -19.44 -7.21 19.68
C ARG A 193 -19.35 -7.63 21.15
N PRO A 194 -18.27 -7.28 21.89
CA PRO A 194 -18.26 -7.46 23.32
C PRO A 194 -19.42 -6.63 23.90
N GLY A 195 -20.33 -7.30 24.58
CA GLY A 195 -21.52 -6.73 25.17
C GLY A 195 -21.16 -5.58 26.08
N SER A 196 -21.84 -4.45 25.90
CA SER A 196 -21.91 -3.39 26.88
C SER A 196 -22.51 -3.99 28.16
N ALA A 197 -21.69 -4.15 29.19
CA ALA A 197 -22.15 -4.53 30.52
C ALA A 197 -23.17 -3.53 31.02
N GLY A 198 -24.43 -3.92 31.01
CA GLY A 198 -25.51 -3.17 31.66
C GLY A 198 -25.23 -3.08 33.15
N LYS A 199 -25.11 -1.87 33.66
CA LYS A 199 -25.19 -1.58 35.06
C LYS A 199 -26.62 -1.83 35.51
N ASN A 200 -26.84 -2.92 36.21
CA ASN A 200 -28.06 -3.09 37.01
C ASN A 200 -27.91 -2.31 38.30
N ASP A 201 -28.57 -1.17 38.36
CA ASP A 201 -28.88 -0.52 39.62
C ASP A 201 -29.93 -1.38 40.36
N ALA A 202 -29.48 -2.07 41.36
CA ALA A 202 -30.37 -2.71 42.33
C ALA A 202 -30.82 -1.66 43.36
N GLY A 203 -32.05 -1.24 43.22
CA GLY A 203 -32.74 -0.40 44.21
C GLY A 203 -32.85 -1.06 45.55
N ASN A 204 -32.49 -0.29 46.54
CA ASN A 204 -32.65 -0.55 47.96
C ASN A 204 -34.10 -0.44 48.37
N GLY A 205 -34.66 -1.46 48.95
CA GLY A 205 -35.93 -1.46 49.65
C GLY A 205 -35.74 -2.04 51.03
N SER A 206 -35.69 -1.16 52.04
CA SER A 206 -35.90 -1.56 53.44
C SER A 206 -37.37 -1.43 53.81
N PRO A 207 -37.90 -2.28 54.65
CA PRO A 207 -38.96 -1.92 55.55
C PRO A 207 -38.61 -2.15 57.02
N SER A 208 -39.07 -1.22 57.87
CA SER A 208 -39.49 -1.28 59.26
C SER A 208 -38.52 -1.83 60.28
#